data_72b6195e0942d71592650e1b3edfaf4e
#
_entry.id   72b6195e0942d71592650e1b3edfaf4e
#
_cell.length_a   1.000
_cell.length_b   1.000
_cell.length_c   1.000
_cell.angle_alpha   90.00
_cell.angle_beta   90.00
_cell.angle_gamma   90.00
#
_symmetry.space_group_name_H-M   'P 1'
#
loop_
_entity.id
_entity.type
_entity.pdbx_description
1 polymer ?
#
loop_
_entity_poly.entity_id
_entity_poly.type
_entity_poly.pdbx_seq_one_letter_code
_entity_poly.pdbx_strand_id
1 'polypeptide(L)'
;MNRNVAIVCLIALPAAISMAAARNSEIAATESSQAITIATPDLEAVVRKQGYVSGVAGGSLLDKKTGFRDAGFGLDIVDWIMEPGSDEAYRDQLPGDLPYLFNNLYHGKRAKRSIEGPQICTKAKAVSPRIIRGDDFVAVKMDFQYYLAAPGKKTGSRWEQTLVFPAGKRYFISSDKIATVNASDAMFLRVDMPGHIKHKRGDTFSEVYLSYLDKFVVPPSGGKESPTEVGTTNGRIPASEFFSDFAPDEKFNYRRDANKPPQRFIRAYHLRDPKTGRDGPWLAGMTLDPSVVYEAWCHQRGYVCMIEEFGGRPIRPGESFSAAFVVGFFDSIEEMNKVYDAFAGRDGLAVDAEGWKLTRSSQ
;
A
#
# COMPACT_ATOMS: atom_id res chain seq x y z
N MET A 1 63.03 -50.47 10.42
CA MET A 1 62.82 -49.08 10.89
C MET A 1 61.71 -48.43 10.07
N ASN A 2 60.47 -48.54 10.54
CA ASN A 2 59.32 -47.91 9.89
C ASN A 2 58.90 -46.68 10.68
N ARG A 3 58.92 -45.50 10.00
CA ARG A 3 58.45 -44.24 10.54
C ARG A 3 57.03 -44.05 10.11
N ASN A 4 56.07 -44.10 11.04
CA ASN A 4 54.69 -43.70 10.84
C ASN A 4 54.58 -42.17 10.83
N VAL A 5 54.08 -41.61 9.74
CA VAL A 5 53.72 -40.18 9.64
C VAL A 5 52.23 -40.07 9.95
N ALA A 6 51.87 -39.44 11.05
CA ALA A 6 50.50 -39.12 11.39
C ALA A 6 50.10 -37.84 10.65
N ILE A 7 49.11 -37.92 9.79
CA ILE A 7 48.45 -36.74 9.14
C ILE A 7 47.39 -36.25 10.09
N VAL A 8 47.57 -35.01 10.61
CA VAL A 8 46.54 -34.29 11.36
C VAL A 8 45.66 -33.57 10.36
N CYS A 9 44.43 -34.04 10.17
CA CYS A 9 43.40 -33.29 9.47
C CYS A 9 42.84 -32.19 10.37
N LEU A 10 43.19 -30.93 10.11
CA LEU A 10 42.47 -29.79 10.67
C LEU A 10 41.12 -29.64 9.95
N ILE A 11 40.06 -29.93 10.70
CA ILE A 11 38.68 -29.64 10.25
C ILE A 11 38.44 -28.15 10.49
N ALA A 12 38.41 -27.37 9.41
CA ALA A 12 37.91 -26.00 9.44
C ALA A 12 36.39 -25.99 9.57
N LEU A 13 35.85 -25.71 10.76
CA LEU A 13 34.42 -25.43 10.96
C LEU A 13 34.09 -24.05 10.36
N PRO A 14 32.90 -23.90 9.75
CA PRO A 14 32.67 -22.81 8.81
C PRO A 14 32.28 -21.49 9.49
N ALA A 15 32.73 -20.41 8.89
CA ALA A 15 32.38 -19.01 9.17
C ALA A 15 30.88 -18.64 8.96
N ALA A 16 30.01 -19.61 8.74
CA ALA A 16 28.58 -19.39 8.47
C ALA A 16 27.78 -18.90 9.70
N ILE A 17 28.19 -19.26 10.91
CA ILE A 17 27.48 -18.86 12.15
C ILE A 17 27.71 -17.37 12.46
N SER A 18 28.82 -16.78 12.05
CA SER A 18 29.15 -15.37 12.31
C SER A 18 28.36 -14.39 11.44
N MET A 19 27.93 -14.79 10.24
CA MET A 19 27.18 -13.91 9.36
C MET A 19 25.69 -13.74 9.75
N ALA A 20 25.07 -14.76 10.32
CA ALA A 20 23.68 -14.66 10.80
C ALA A 20 23.59 -13.78 12.06
N ALA A 21 24.55 -13.91 12.99
CA ALA A 21 24.60 -13.09 14.20
C ALA A 21 24.93 -11.62 13.90
N ALA A 22 25.75 -11.32 12.88
CA ALA A 22 26.06 -9.94 12.46
C ALA A 22 24.84 -9.25 11.80
N ARG A 23 24.00 -9.99 11.06
CA ARG A 23 22.76 -9.43 10.46
C ARG A 23 21.72 -9.05 11.49
N ASN A 24 21.62 -9.77 12.61
CA ASN A 24 20.68 -9.46 13.69
C ASN A 24 20.96 -8.16 14.42
N SER A 25 22.20 -7.66 14.42
CA SER A 25 22.58 -6.39 15.04
C SER A 25 22.20 -5.15 14.23
N GLU A 26 21.74 -5.32 12.98
CA GLU A 26 21.46 -4.23 12.04
C GLU A 26 19.96 -3.89 11.93
N ILE A 27 19.06 -4.73 12.50
CA ILE A 27 17.62 -4.46 12.51
C ILE A 27 17.23 -3.89 13.86
N ALA A 28 16.72 -2.65 13.84
CA ALA A 28 16.32 -1.95 15.05
C ALA A 28 14.87 -1.45 14.93
N ALA A 29 14.16 -1.51 16.04
CA ALA A 29 12.89 -0.81 16.23
C ALA A 29 12.93 -0.08 17.56
N THR A 30 12.78 1.24 17.52
CA THR A 30 12.76 2.12 18.68
C THR A 30 11.37 2.72 18.82
N GLU A 31 10.80 2.61 20.02
CA GLU A 31 9.46 3.09 20.31
C GLU A 31 9.51 4.35 21.17
N SER A 32 8.71 5.35 20.79
CA SER A 32 8.41 6.55 21.58
C SER A 32 6.89 6.63 21.87
N SER A 33 6.47 7.64 22.60
CA SER A 33 5.04 7.92 22.79
C SER A 33 4.31 8.26 21.48
N GLN A 34 5.02 8.77 20.47
CA GLN A 34 4.44 9.29 19.23
C GLN A 34 4.54 8.31 18.04
N ALA A 35 5.61 7.50 18.02
CA ALA A 35 5.93 6.69 16.86
C ALA A 35 6.86 5.53 17.17
N ILE A 36 6.94 4.59 16.23
CA ILE A 36 7.96 3.55 16.15
C ILE A 36 8.86 3.90 14.97
N THR A 37 10.17 4.02 15.23
CA THR A 37 11.21 4.16 14.20
C THR A 37 11.81 2.79 13.93
N ILE A 38 11.88 2.43 12.66
CA ILE A 38 12.42 1.16 12.19
C ILE A 38 13.65 1.45 11.33
N ALA A 39 14.70 0.70 11.54
CA ALA A 39 15.90 0.70 10.72
C ALA A 39 16.28 -0.74 10.39
N THR A 40 16.50 -1.01 9.11
CA THR A 40 17.11 -2.24 8.58
C THR A 40 18.38 -1.87 7.83
N PRO A 41 19.20 -2.81 7.36
CA PRO A 41 20.33 -2.51 6.49
C PRO A 41 19.95 -1.68 5.26
N ASP A 42 18.72 -1.86 4.74
CA ASP A 42 18.29 -1.33 3.45
C ASP A 42 17.30 -0.15 3.56
N LEU A 43 16.53 -0.08 4.65
CA LEU A 43 15.46 0.91 4.84
C LEU A 43 15.50 1.58 6.20
N GLU A 44 14.98 2.81 6.24
CA GLU A 44 14.43 3.44 7.46
C GLU A 44 12.96 3.76 7.25
N ALA A 45 12.16 3.65 8.30
CA ALA A 45 10.74 3.97 8.27
C ALA A 45 10.26 4.46 9.64
N VAL A 46 9.18 5.24 9.65
CA VAL A 46 8.47 5.64 10.87
C VAL A 46 7.01 5.22 10.77
N VAL A 47 6.51 4.54 11.78
CA VAL A 47 5.10 4.22 11.98
C VAL A 47 4.54 5.10 13.07
N ARG A 48 3.55 5.94 12.76
CA ARG A 48 2.94 6.86 13.74
C ARG A 48 1.90 6.15 14.58
N LYS A 49 1.88 6.48 15.88
CA LYS A 49 0.91 5.98 16.86
C LYS A 49 -0.28 6.93 17.03
N GLN A 50 -0.13 8.17 16.62
CA GLN A 50 -1.15 9.21 16.76
C GLN A 50 -0.97 10.33 15.72
N GLY A 51 -1.96 11.20 15.60
CA GLY A 51 -2.01 12.25 14.59
C GLY A 51 -2.50 11.71 13.25
N TYR A 52 -1.77 11.99 12.16
CA TYR A 52 -2.07 11.40 10.87
C TYR A 52 -1.49 9.98 10.82
N VAL A 53 -2.35 9.01 11.09
CA VAL A 53 -1.99 7.59 11.14
C VAL A 53 -2.06 7.00 9.73
N SER A 54 -0.95 6.45 9.29
CA SER A 54 -0.82 5.71 8.04
C SER A 54 0.09 4.50 8.30
N GLY A 55 0.21 3.57 7.38
CA GLY A 55 1.15 2.45 7.50
C GLY A 55 2.55 2.96 7.79
N VAL A 56 3.18 3.61 6.81
CA VAL A 56 4.47 4.32 6.97
C VAL A 56 4.23 5.82 6.84
N ALA A 57 4.77 6.60 7.76
CA ALA A 57 4.61 8.05 7.81
C ALA A 57 5.25 8.74 6.60
N GLY A 58 4.58 9.77 6.08
CA GLY A 58 5.03 10.53 4.92
C GLY A 58 6.44 11.09 5.07
N GLY A 59 7.26 10.93 4.04
CA GLY A 59 8.66 11.38 3.99
C GLY A 59 9.62 10.58 4.87
N SER A 60 9.18 9.45 5.44
CA SER A 60 9.98 8.67 6.38
C SER A 60 10.58 7.40 5.79
N LEU A 61 10.02 6.85 4.72
CA LEU A 61 10.61 5.68 4.07
C LEU A 61 11.86 6.12 3.30
N LEU A 62 13.03 5.73 3.79
CA LEU A 62 14.33 5.99 3.18
C LEU A 62 14.87 4.73 2.53
N ASP A 63 15.22 4.81 1.27
CA ASP A 63 16.04 3.84 0.57
C ASP A 63 17.53 4.12 0.85
N LYS A 64 18.18 3.29 1.66
CA LYS A 64 19.59 3.49 2.02
C LYS A 64 20.55 3.27 0.84
N LYS A 65 20.13 2.49 -0.16
CA LYS A 65 20.93 2.26 -1.37
C LYS A 65 21.09 3.52 -2.21
N THR A 66 20.02 4.28 -2.38
CA THR A 66 19.98 5.43 -3.32
C THR A 66 19.96 6.78 -2.60
N GLY A 67 19.59 6.80 -1.32
CA GLY A 67 19.35 8.01 -0.53
C GLY A 67 18.01 8.69 -0.82
N PHE A 68 17.14 8.10 -1.65
CA PHE A 68 15.81 8.62 -1.91
C PHE A 68 14.86 8.33 -0.75
N ARG A 69 13.90 9.24 -0.55
CA ARG A 69 12.76 9.08 0.35
C ARG A 69 11.46 9.14 -0.42
N ASP A 70 10.41 8.57 0.15
CA ASP A 70 9.06 8.82 -0.34
C ASP A 70 8.75 10.32 -0.24
N ALA A 71 8.10 10.86 -1.27
CA ALA A 71 7.74 12.28 -1.36
C ALA A 71 6.30 12.56 -0.88
N GLY A 72 5.71 11.64 -0.11
CA GLY A 72 4.28 11.62 0.16
C GLY A 72 3.82 12.18 1.49
N PHE A 73 2.56 11.84 1.81
CA PHE A 73 1.90 12.08 3.09
C PHE A 73 1.90 10.82 3.97
N GLY A 74 2.16 9.67 3.39
CA GLY A 74 2.17 8.36 3.98
C GLY A 74 2.05 7.29 2.92
N LEU A 75 2.35 6.05 3.31
CA LEU A 75 2.25 4.86 2.48
C LEU A 75 1.33 3.87 3.19
N ASP A 76 0.41 3.24 2.43
CA ASP A 76 -0.63 2.38 2.98
C ASP A 76 -1.56 3.15 3.94
N ILE A 77 -2.26 4.14 3.39
CA ILE A 77 -3.14 5.03 4.13
C ILE A 77 -4.55 4.47 4.12
N VAL A 78 -5.16 4.31 5.30
CA VAL A 78 -6.48 3.69 5.44
C VAL A 78 -7.56 4.74 5.70
N ASP A 79 -8.64 4.69 4.93
CA ASP A 79 -9.77 5.60 5.02
C ASP A 79 -10.96 4.99 5.77
N TRP A 80 -12.02 4.59 5.06
CA TRP A 80 -13.30 4.15 5.62
C TRP A 80 -13.68 2.75 5.17
N ILE A 81 -14.50 2.07 6.00
CA ILE A 81 -15.31 0.95 5.53
C ILE A 81 -16.51 1.52 4.79
N MET A 82 -16.74 1.06 3.58
CA MET A 82 -17.73 1.59 2.66
C MET A 82 -18.56 0.49 2.00
N GLU A 83 -19.68 0.89 1.40
CA GLU A 83 -20.50 0.06 0.54
C GLU A 83 -21.07 0.89 -0.63
N PRO A 84 -21.55 0.29 -1.72
CA PRO A 84 -22.33 0.99 -2.73
C PRO A 84 -23.60 1.62 -2.12
N GLY A 85 -23.99 2.78 -2.62
CA GLY A 85 -25.17 3.50 -2.16
C GLY A 85 -24.90 4.98 -1.97
N SER A 86 -25.91 5.72 -1.48
CA SER A 86 -25.79 7.15 -1.20
C SER A 86 -26.21 7.45 0.24
N ASP A 87 -25.52 8.39 0.87
CA ASP A 87 -25.92 8.95 2.16
C ASP A 87 -26.78 10.22 2.02
N GLU A 88 -27.10 10.65 0.81
CA GLU A 88 -27.74 11.92 0.51
C GLU A 88 -29.04 12.15 1.29
N ALA A 89 -29.84 11.11 1.45
CA ALA A 89 -31.12 11.18 2.17
C ALA A 89 -31.00 11.44 3.69
N TYR A 90 -29.83 11.18 4.28
CA TYR A 90 -29.60 11.30 5.73
C TYR A 90 -28.26 11.95 6.10
N ARG A 91 -27.59 12.56 5.12
CA ARG A 91 -26.25 13.16 5.30
C ARG A 91 -26.18 14.17 6.42
N ASP A 92 -27.19 15.02 6.55
CA ASP A 92 -27.27 16.04 7.59
C ASP A 92 -27.46 15.46 9.01
N GLN A 93 -27.80 14.19 9.11
CA GLN A 93 -27.97 13.47 10.37
C GLN A 93 -26.72 12.71 10.80
N LEU A 94 -25.72 12.63 9.92
CA LEU A 94 -24.48 11.90 10.19
C LEU A 94 -23.52 12.75 11.03
N PRO A 95 -22.75 12.13 11.96
CA PRO A 95 -21.61 12.78 12.57
C PRO A 95 -20.63 13.28 11.50
N GLY A 96 -20.01 14.44 11.72
CA GLY A 96 -19.14 15.09 10.76
C GLY A 96 -17.94 14.26 10.25
N ASP A 97 -17.62 13.18 10.96
CA ASP A 97 -16.53 12.25 10.62
C ASP A 97 -16.99 11.02 9.82
N LEU A 98 -18.28 10.93 9.49
CA LEU A 98 -18.85 9.81 8.74
C LEU A 98 -19.27 10.16 7.30
N PRO A 99 -19.75 11.39 7.00
CA PRO A 99 -20.21 11.73 5.66
C PRO A 99 -19.10 11.60 4.63
N TYR A 100 -19.43 10.97 3.52
CA TYR A 100 -18.60 10.93 2.33
C TYR A 100 -19.33 11.59 1.17
N LEU A 101 -18.71 12.60 0.52
CA LEU A 101 -19.34 13.34 -0.57
C LEU A 101 -19.34 12.51 -1.86
N PHE A 102 -20.51 12.00 -2.19
CA PHE A 102 -20.76 11.29 -3.45
C PHE A 102 -21.07 12.26 -4.58
N ASN A 103 -21.06 11.77 -5.82
CA ASN A 103 -21.19 12.55 -7.05
C ASN A 103 -20.07 13.57 -7.25
N ASN A 104 -18.97 13.44 -6.54
CA ASN A 104 -17.76 14.17 -6.83
C ASN A 104 -17.05 13.47 -8.00
N LEU A 105 -16.72 14.20 -9.04
CA LEU A 105 -15.93 13.70 -10.18
C LEU A 105 -14.59 13.08 -9.78
N TYR A 106 -14.11 13.39 -8.58
CA TYR A 106 -12.84 12.89 -8.03
C TYR A 106 -12.93 11.52 -7.34
N HIS A 107 -14.10 10.87 -7.30
CA HIS A 107 -14.29 9.64 -6.52
C HIS A 107 -15.00 8.52 -7.29
N GLY A 108 -14.82 8.51 -8.60
CA GLY A 108 -15.52 7.58 -9.48
C GLY A 108 -17.01 7.94 -9.66
N LYS A 109 -17.62 7.41 -10.70
CA LYS A 109 -19.01 7.74 -11.07
C LYS A 109 -20.06 6.92 -10.31
N ARG A 110 -19.67 6.13 -9.29
CA ARG A 110 -20.58 5.29 -8.52
C ARG A 110 -20.80 5.88 -7.13
N ALA A 111 -22.06 6.01 -6.73
CA ALA A 111 -22.40 6.40 -5.38
C ALA A 111 -21.90 5.36 -4.37
N LYS A 112 -21.23 5.83 -3.34
CA LYS A 112 -20.66 5.05 -2.24
C LYS A 112 -20.95 5.76 -0.94
N ARG A 113 -21.13 5.00 0.15
CA ARG A 113 -21.36 5.54 1.47
C ARG A 113 -20.48 4.86 2.51
N SER A 114 -20.09 5.60 3.54
CA SER A 114 -19.41 5.01 4.69
C SER A 114 -20.40 4.17 5.50
N ILE A 115 -19.94 2.99 5.91
CA ILE A 115 -20.69 2.12 6.83
C ILE A 115 -20.36 2.47 8.27
N GLU A 116 -19.07 2.54 8.55
CA GLU A 116 -18.52 2.86 9.86
C GLU A 116 -17.36 3.85 9.75
N GLY A 117 -17.14 4.60 10.81
CA GLY A 117 -16.06 5.58 10.93
C GLY A 117 -15.55 5.68 12.38
N PRO A 118 -14.69 6.65 12.60
CA PRO A 118 -14.25 7.71 11.69
C PRO A 118 -13.23 7.25 10.65
N GLN A 119 -12.82 8.14 9.76
CA GLN A 119 -11.65 7.93 8.88
C GLN A 119 -10.40 7.69 9.72
N ILE A 120 -9.73 6.55 9.51
CA ILE A 120 -8.60 6.17 10.38
C ILE A 120 -7.45 7.16 10.25
N CYS A 121 -6.99 7.45 9.04
CA CYS A 121 -5.77 8.24 8.84
C CYS A 121 -5.83 9.64 9.47
N THR A 122 -7.00 10.29 9.49
CA THR A 122 -7.13 11.66 10.00
C THR A 122 -7.76 11.76 11.39
N LYS A 123 -8.55 10.76 11.80
CA LYS A 123 -9.43 10.84 12.97
C LYS A 123 -9.14 9.81 14.06
N ALA A 124 -8.39 8.77 13.78
CA ALA A 124 -7.89 7.90 14.82
C ALA A 124 -6.92 8.68 15.71
N LYS A 125 -7.37 9.03 16.92
CA LYS A 125 -6.57 9.83 17.86
C LYS A 125 -5.32 9.10 18.32
N ALA A 126 -5.42 7.78 18.44
CA ALA A 126 -4.31 6.88 18.76
C ALA A 126 -4.62 5.47 18.28
N VAL A 127 -3.60 4.75 17.89
CA VAL A 127 -3.60 3.30 17.70
C VAL A 127 -2.61 2.68 18.68
N SER A 128 -2.81 1.43 19.06
CA SER A 128 -1.94 0.71 20.00
C SER A 128 -1.10 -0.30 19.23
N PRO A 129 0.04 0.12 18.67
CA PRO A 129 0.89 -0.78 17.90
C PRO A 129 1.62 -1.76 18.84
N ARG A 130 1.89 -2.96 18.31
CA ARG A 130 2.73 -3.96 18.93
C ARG A 130 3.90 -4.29 18.02
N ILE A 131 5.11 -4.21 18.54
CA ILE A 131 6.34 -4.59 17.83
C ILE A 131 6.55 -6.09 18.01
N ILE A 132 6.83 -6.79 16.92
CA ILE A 132 7.27 -8.18 16.89
C ILE A 132 8.66 -8.19 16.26
N ARG A 133 9.61 -8.88 16.91
CA ARG A 133 10.99 -9.02 16.43
C ARG A 133 11.24 -10.47 16.12
N GLY A 134 11.70 -10.74 14.91
CA GLY A 134 12.24 -12.01 14.47
C GLY A 134 13.75 -11.91 14.21
N ASP A 135 14.33 -12.99 13.73
CA ASP A 135 15.77 -13.07 13.47
C ASP A 135 16.22 -12.19 12.30
N ASP A 136 15.39 -12.06 11.26
CA ASP A 136 15.70 -11.33 10.04
C ASP A 136 14.62 -10.30 9.64
N PHE A 137 13.73 -9.92 10.57
CA PHE A 137 12.70 -8.92 10.35
C PHE A 137 12.29 -8.19 11.62
N VAL A 138 11.65 -7.06 11.44
CA VAL A 138 10.82 -6.39 12.44
C VAL A 138 9.41 -6.24 11.88
N ALA A 139 8.40 -6.45 12.71
CA ALA A 139 7.01 -6.20 12.34
C ALA A 139 6.32 -5.28 13.33
N VAL A 140 5.31 -4.54 12.83
CA VAL A 140 4.40 -3.71 13.61
C VAL A 140 2.98 -4.14 13.31
N LYS A 141 2.22 -4.49 14.34
CA LYS A 141 0.78 -4.73 14.24
C LYS A 141 0.02 -3.61 14.90
N MET A 142 -0.96 -3.08 14.21
CA MET A 142 -1.88 -2.05 14.70
C MET A 142 -3.32 -2.53 14.57
N ASP A 143 -4.19 -2.04 15.45
CA ASP A 143 -5.62 -2.26 15.33
C ASP A 143 -6.41 -1.03 15.75
N PHE A 144 -7.62 -0.95 15.23
CA PHE A 144 -8.58 0.10 15.54
C PHE A 144 -10.00 -0.45 15.49
N GLN A 145 -10.81 -0.08 16.49
CA GLN A 145 -12.22 -0.41 16.49
C GLN A 145 -13.05 0.82 16.10
N TYR A 146 -13.87 0.67 15.06
CA TYR A 146 -14.75 1.74 14.61
C TYR A 146 -15.85 2.02 15.63
N TYR A 147 -16.14 3.29 15.87
CA TYR A 147 -17.09 3.73 16.92
C TYR A 147 -18.19 4.67 16.41
N LEU A 148 -18.24 4.98 15.11
CA LEU A 148 -19.34 5.67 14.45
C LEU A 148 -19.95 4.73 13.42
N ALA A 149 -21.26 4.82 13.20
CA ALA A 149 -21.95 4.02 12.19
C ALA A 149 -23.02 4.84 11.47
N ALA A 150 -23.26 4.51 10.20
CA ALA A 150 -24.36 5.04 9.41
C ALA A 150 -25.72 4.51 9.93
N PRO A 151 -26.85 5.21 9.67
CA PRO A 151 -28.18 4.72 10.00
C PRO A 151 -28.41 3.29 9.49
N GLY A 152 -28.94 2.44 10.39
CA GLY A 152 -29.17 1.02 10.10
C GLY A 152 -27.93 0.13 10.18
N LYS A 153 -26.77 0.68 10.50
CA LYS A 153 -25.52 -0.05 10.74
C LYS A 153 -25.15 -0.04 12.23
N LYS A 154 -24.26 -0.94 12.63
CA LYS A 154 -23.72 -1.06 13.98
C LYS A 154 -22.27 -0.62 14.02
N THR A 155 -21.81 -0.06 15.12
CA THR A 155 -20.38 0.18 15.41
C THR A 155 -19.72 -1.11 15.89
N GLY A 156 -18.39 -1.19 15.77
CA GLY A 156 -17.62 -2.25 16.38
C GLY A 156 -16.84 -3.13 15.42
N SER A 157 -16.91 -2.88 14.12
CA SER A 157 -15.98 -3.51 13.18
C SER A 157 -14.55 -3.15 13.55
N ARG A 158 -13.62 -4.08 13.29
CA ARG A 158 -12.21 -3.94 13.65
C ARG A 158 -11.36 -3.96 12.40
N TRP A 159 -10.51 -2.95 12.30
CA TRP A 159 -9.40 -2.93 11.36
C TRP A 159 -8.13 -3.42 12.04
N GLU A 160 -7.37 -4.23 11.33
CA GLU A 160 -6.02 -4.66 11.71
C GLU A 160 -5.07 -4.37 10.56
N GLN A 161 -3.92 -3.76 10.85
CA GLN A 161 -2.82 -3.61 9.90
C GLN A 161 -1.58 -4.31 10.44
N THR A 162 -0.92 -5.05 9.57
CA THR A 162 0.35 -5.70 9.87
C THR A 162 1.40 -5.22 8.88
N LEU A 163 2.51 -4.69 9.37
CA LEU A 163 3.66 -4.24 8.58
C LEU A 163 4.86 -5.12 8.93
N VAL A 164 5.55 -5.68 7.94
CA VAL A 164 6.77 -6.47 8.11
C VAL A 164 7.91 -5.85 7.31
N PHE A 165 9.03 -5.59 7.95
CA PHE A 165 10.25 -5.02 7.37
C PHE A 165 11.35 -6.09 7.38
N PRO A 166 11.51 -6.89 6.31
CA PRO A 166 12.52 -7.93 6.24
C PRO A 166 13.91 -7.34 6.01
N ALA A 167 14.96 -7.95 6.57
CA ALA A 167 16.34 -7.63 6.23
C ALA A 167 16.66 -7.97 4.77
N GLY A 168 17.53 -7.21 4.14
CA GLY A 168 17.96 -7.43 2.77
C GLY A 168 16.89 -7.09 1.73
N LYS A 169 15.84 -6.31 2.12
CA LYS A 169 14.78 -5.86 1.23
C LYS A 169 14.62 -4.36 1.28
N ARG A 170 14.43 -3.74 0.11
CA ARG A 170 14.13 -2.32 -0.05
C ARG A 170 12.63 -2.03 -0.06
N TYR A 171 11.84 -2.96 0.49
CA TYR A 171 10.39 -2.86 0.63
C TYR A 171 9.93 -3.46 1.96
N PHE A 172 8.77 -3.05 2.39
CA PHE A 172 8.03 -3.72 3.45
C PHE A 172 6.82 -4.46 2.86
N ILE A 173 6.30 -5.39 3.63
CA ILE A 173 5.07 -6.12 3.31
C ILE A 173 4.01 -5.63 4.27
N SER A 174 2.81 -5.33 3.77
CA SER A 174 1.68 -4.97 4.61
C SER A 174 0.45 -5.81 4.33
N SER A 175 -0.48 -5.81 5.27
CA SER A 175 -1.81 -6.37 5.10
C SER A 175 -2.80 -5.58 5.93
N ASP A 176 -3.92 -5.21 5.30
CA ASP A 176 -5.10 -4.66 5.97
C ASP A 176 -6.21 -5.69 6.00
N LYS A 177 -6.86 -5.81 7.16
CA LYS A 177 -7.97 -6.71 7.40
C LYS A 177 -9.11 -6.01 8.10
N ILE A 178 -10.32 -6.25 7.64
CA ILE A 178 -11.57 -5.86 8.33
C ILE A 178 -12.28 -7.10 8.84
N ALA A 179 -12.57 -7.12 10.15
CA ALA A 179 -13.55 -8.02 10.75
C ALA A 179 -14.83 -7.23 11.01
N THR A 180 -15.93 -7.56 10.30
CA THR A 180 -17.13 -6.73 10.31
C THR A 180 -18.21 -7.21 11.28
N VAL A 181 -18.95 -6.26 11.87
CA VAL A 181 -20.19 -6.52 12.62
C VAL A 181 -21.44 -6.22 11.79
N ASN A 182 -21.26 -5.77 10.55
CA ASN A 182 -22.34 -5.42 9.62
C ASN A 182 -22.42 -6.38 8.44
N ALA A 183 -23.62 -6.54 7.87
CA ALA A 183 -23.83 -7.14 6.58
C ALA A 183 -23.78 -6.07 5.49
N SER A 184 -23.29 -6.47 4.30
CA SER A 184 -23.35 -5.68 3.07
C SER A 184 -23.28 -6.59 1.85
N ASP A 185 -23.94 -6.21 0.76
CA ASP A 185 -23.85 -6.94 -0.51
C ASP A 185 -22.50 -6.72 -1.21
N ALA A 186 -21.81 -5.65 -0.87
CA ALA A 186 -20.49 -5.33 -1.43
C ALA A 186 -19.71 -4.39 -0.49
N MET A 187 -19.20 -4.91 0.64
CA MET A 187 -18.37 -4.13 1.56
C MET A 187 -16.94 -4.04 1.07
N PHE A 188 -16.34 -2.86 1.16
CA PHE A 188 -14.94 -2.65 0.82
C PHE A 188 -14.26 -1.67 1.78
N LEU A 189 -12.93 -1.78 1.88
CA LEU A 189 -12.07 -0.82 2.53
C LEU A 189 -11.37 0.03 1.48
N ARG A 190 -11.35 1.36 1.70
CA ARG A 190 -10.59 2.29 0.87
C ARG A 190 -9.22 2.51 1.48
N VAL A 191 -8.20 2.42 0.64
CA VAL A 191 -6.80 2.68 0.99
C VAL A 191 -6.13 3.50 -0.10
N ASP A 192 -5.06 4.22 0.25
CA ASP A 192 -4.16 4.82 -0.73
C ASP A 192 -2.87 3.99 -0.77
N MET A 193 -2.63 3.32 -1.91
CA MET A 193 -1.55 2.37 -2.10
C MET A 193 -0.80 2.65 -3.43
N PRO A 194 0.48 2.96 -3.43
CA PRO A 194 1.40 3.06 -2.29
C PRO A 194 1.12 4.23 -1.34
N GLY A 195 0.30 5.20 -1.71
CA GLY A 195 -0.06 6.35 -0.90
C GLY A 195 -0.13 7.63 -1.74
N HIS A 196 0.10 8.75 -1.09
CA HIS A 196 0.11 10.05 -1.74
C HIS A 196 1.53 10.50 -2.08
N ILE A 197 1.72 11.14 -3.22
CA ILE A 197 2.97 11.81 -3.57
C ILE A 197 2.73 13.31 -3.77
N LYS A 198 3.52 14.14 -3.07
CA LYS A 198 3.52 15.60 -3.24
C LYS A 198 4.34 15.97 -4.45
N HIS A 199 3.89 16.99 -5.18
CA HIS A 199 4.61 17.50 -6.33
C HIS A 199 4.24 18.96 -6.61
N LYS A 200 5.09 19.63 -7.37
CA LYS A 200 4.77 20.88 -8.07
C LYS A 200 4.85 20.57 -9.56
N ARG A 201 3.71 20.34 -10.20
CA ARG A 201 3.62 20.00 -11.63
C ARG A 201 4.50 18.80 -12.05
N GLY A 202 4.57 17.75 -11.18
CA GLY A 202 5.30 16.52 -11.49
C GLY A 202 6.80 16.58 -11.28
N ASP A 203 7.30 17.45 -10.41
CA ASP A 203 8.73 17.61 -10.15
C ASP A 203 9.35 16.48 -9.28
N THR A 204 8.52 15.70 -8.61
CA THR A 204 8.96 14.61 -7.71
C THR A 204 8.95 13.23 -8.33
N PHE A 205 8.47 13.10 -9.55
CA PHE A 205 8.51 11.86 -10.34
C PHE A 205 8.54 12.16 -11.84
N SER A 206 9.14 11.26 -12.61
CA SER A 206 9.25 11.39 -14.07
C SER A 206 8.21 10.58 -14.82
N GLU A 207 7.69 9.53 -14.18
CA GLU A 207 6.82 8.57 -14.81
C GLU A 207 5.97 7.85 -13.76
N VAL A 208 4.77 7.40 -14.17
CA VAL A 208 3.88 6.51 -13.40
C VAL A 208 3.79 5.18 -14.14
N TYR A 209 3.76 4.07 -13.38
CA TYR A 209 3.50 2.73 -13.89
C TYR A 209 2.24 2.15 -13.26
N LEU A 210 1.29 1.73 -14.10
CA LEU A 210 0.02 1.10 -13.72
C LEU A 210 -0.11 -0.21 -14.51
N SER A 211 0.23 -1.33 -13.89
CA SER A 211 0.33 -2.64 -14.57
C SER A 211 -0.97 -3.15 -15.18
N TYR A 212 -2.11 -2.61 -14.75
CA TYR A 212 -3.45 -2.97 -15.23
C TYR A 212 -3.91 -2.14 -16.44
N LEU A 213 -3.10 -1.17 -16.91
CA LEU A 213 -3.42 -0.34 -18.07
C LEU A 213 -2.57 -0.77 -19.27
N ASP A 214 -3.21 -1.35 -20.25
CA ASP A 214 -2.58 -1.67 -21.54
C ASP A 214 -2.47 -0.44 -22.45
N LYS A 215 -3.45 0.48 -22.33
CA LYS A 215 -3.57 1.69 -23.15
C LYS A 215 -4.10 2.85 -22.33
N PHE A 216 -3.63 4.05 -22.61
CA PHE A 216 -4.28 5.26 -22.16
C PHE A 216 -4.53 6.21 -23.35
N VAL A 217 -5.58 7.00 -23.23
CA VAL A 217 -5.98 7.96 -24.25
C VAL A 217 -5.59 9.35 -23.78
N VAL A 218 -4.78 10.05 -24.55
CA VAL A 218 -4.46 11.46 -24.33
C VAL A 218 -5.50 12.30 -25.09
N PRO A 219 -6.22 13.22 -24.43
CA PRO A 219 -7.07 14.16 -25.16
C PRO A 219 -6.20 15.06 -26.03
N PRO A 220 -6.66 15.42 -27.23
CA PRO A 220 -5.95 16.36 -28.06
C PRO A 220 -5.82 17.72 -27.35
N SER A 221 -4.64 18.30 -27.38
CA SER A 221 -4.40 19.68 -26.97
C SER A 221 -5.16 20.59 -27.90
N GLY A 222 -6.29 21.18 -27.43
CA GLY A 222 -7.02 22.17 -28.21
C GLY A 222 -8.45 21.86 -28.64
N GLY A 223 -9.08 20.84 -28.12
CA GLY A 223 -10.56 20.77 -28.00
C GLY A 223 -11.39 20.51 -29.23
N LYS A 224 -10.90 19.92 -30.33
CA LYS A 224 -11.75 19.63 -31.51
C LYS A 224 -11.45 18.33 -32.28
N GLU A 225 -10.54 17.51 -31.88
CA GLU A 225 -10.28 16.24 -32.56
C GLU A 225 -10.61 15.02 -31.68
N SER A 226 -10.98 13.92 -32.33
CA SER A 226 -11.25 12.65 -31.63
C SER A 226 -10.05 12.23 -30.79
N PRO A 227 -10.26 11.58 -29.63
CA PRO A 227 -9.18 11.11 -28.77
C PRO A 227 -8.19 10.26 -29.60
N THR A 228 -6.94 10.67 -29.62
CA THR A 228 -5.89 9.88 -30.26
C THR A 228 -5.50 8.76 -29.29
N GLU A 229 -5.63 7.50 -29.71
CA GLU A 229 -5.03 6.39 -29.00
C GLU A 229 -3.51 6.55 -29.04
N VAL A 230 -2.89 6.89 -27.92
CA VAL A 230 -1.46 6.76 -27.79
C VAL A 230 -1.17 5.27 -27.58
N GLY A 231 -0.30 4.73 -28.40
CA GLY A 231 -0.01 3.30 -28.46
C GLY A 231 0.28 2.65 -27.11
N THR A 232 0.30 1.33 -27.09
CA THR A 232 0.56 0.51 -25.89
C THR A 232 1.81 1.00 -25.17
N THR A 233 1.64 1.61 -24.02
CA THR A 233 2.73 2.10 -23.18
C THR A 233 3.19 1.04 -22.18
N ASN A 234 2.61 -0.17 -22.24
CA ASN A 234 2.81 -1.23 -21.24
C ASN A 234 2.61 -0.71 -19.81
N GLY A 235 1.60 0.16 -19.61
CA GLY A 235 1.28 0.75 -18.31
C GLY A 235 2.15 1.95 -17.90
N ARG A 236 3.13 2.39 -18.69
CA ARG A 236 4.00 3.53 -18.39
C ARG A 236 3.38 4.83 -18.89
N ILE A 237 3.32 5.83 -18.03
CA ILE A 237 2.71 7.13 -18.28
C ILE A 237 3.70 8.22 -17.87
N PRO A 238 4.27 9.00 -18.82
CA PRO A 238 5.12 10.14 -18.50
C PRO A 238 4.39 11.12 -17.57
N ALA A 239 5.11 11.78 -16.66
CA ALA A 239 4.52 12.75 -15.74
C ALA A 239 3.80 13.88 -16.49
N SER A 240 4.31 14.33 -17.65
CA SER A 240 3.69 15.34 -18.50
C SER A 240 2.27 14.95 -18.95
N GLU A 241 2.08 13.69 -19.30
CA GLU A 241 0.78 13.14 -19.73
C GLU A 241 -0.14 12.86 -18.54
N PHE A 242 0.44 12.52 -17.40
CA PHE A 242 -0.29 12.26 -16.17
C PHE A 242 -0.97 13.52 -15.64
N PHE A 243 -0.39 14.71 -15.86
CA PHE A 243 -0.93 16.02 -15.45
C PHE A 243 -1.66 16.79 -16.54
N SER A 244 -1.96 16.18 -17.69
CA SER A 244 -2.79 16.84 -18.70
C SER A 244 -4.18 17.15 -18.13
N ASP A 245 -4.78 18.26 -18.56
CA ASP A 245 -6.09 18.74 -18.08
C ASP A 245 -7.21 17.73 -18.38
N PHE A 246 -7.50 16.90 -17.42
CA PHE A 246 -8.65 15.98 -17.43
C PHE A 246 -9.18 15.79 -16.02
N ALA A 247 -10.45 15.40 -15.90
CA ALA A 247 -11.02 15.05 -14.61
C ALA A 247 -10.24 13.85 -14.03
N PRO A 248 -9.69 13.96 -12.81
CA PRO A 248 -8.76 12.97 -12.24
C PRO A 248 -9.28 11.54 -12.30
N ASP A 249 -10.56 11.33 -12.10
CA ASP A 249 -11.16 9.99 -12.03
C ASP A 249 -11.65 9.45 -13.38
N GLU A 250 -11.41 10.14 -14.47
CA GLU A 250 -11.85 9.68 -15.81
C GLU A 250 -10.81 8.87 -16.54
N LYS A 251 -9.55 8.98 -16.10
CA LYS A 251 -8.43 8.22 -16.65
C LYS A 251 -7.80 7.35 -15.57
N PHE A 252 -7.06 6.36 -15.98
CA PHE A 252 -6.31 5.48 -15.09
C PHE A 252 -7.16 4.67 -14.13
N ASN A 253 -8.45 4.51 -14.40
CA ASN A 253 -9.37 3.76 -13.56
C ASN A 253 -9.25 2.27 -13.82
N TYR A 254 -9.35 1.51 -12.74
CA TYR A 254 -9.58 0.08 -12.75
C TYR A 254 -10.93 -0.22 -12.11
N ARG A 255 -11.68 -1.11 -12.72
CA ARG A 255 -12.88 -1.73 -12.13
C ARG A 255 -12.81 -3.22 -12.32
N ARG A 256 -13.11 -3.94 -11.24
CA ARG A 256 -13.06 -5.40 -11.28
C ARG A 256 -14.00 -5.94 -12.37
N ASP A 257 -13.40 -6.71 -13.27
CA ASP A 257 -14.10 -7.64 -14.14
C ASP A 257 -13.73 -9.05 -13.69
N ALA A 258 -14.70 -9.79 -13.14
CA ALA A 258 -14.47 -11.13 -12.62
C ALA A 258 -14.01 -12.12 -13.71
N ASN A 259 -14.33 -11.83 -14.97
CA ASN A 259 -13.96 -12.66 -16.12
C ASN A 259 -12.58 -12.33 -16.67
N LYS A 260 -12.01 -11.17 -16.27
CA LYS A 260 -10.76 -10.67 -16.82
C LYS A 260 -9.92 -9.90 -15.79
N PRO A 261 -9.52 -10.56 -14.69
CA PRO A 261 -8.63 -9.91 -13.72
C PRO A 261 -7.28 -9.61 -14.39
N PRO A 262 -6.62 -8.51 -14.03
CA PRO A 262 -5.28 -8.24 -14.53
C PRO A 262 -4.29 -9.28 -13.97
N GLN A 263 -3.25 -9.58 -14.72
CA GLN A 263 -2.22 -10.52 -14.28
C GLN A 263 -1.48 -10.01 -13.03
N ARG A 264 -1.26 -8.70 -12.95
CA ARG A 264 -0.61 -8.04 -11.82
C ARG A 264 -1.35 -6.75 -11.48
N PHE A 265 -1.28 -6.35 -10.21
CA PHE A 265 -1.81 -5.07 -9.75
C PHE A 265 -0.69 -4.28 -9.06
N ILE A 266 0.08 -3.55 -9.86
CA ILE A 266 1.22 -2.73 -9.46
C ILE A 266 0.94 -1.28 -9.83
N ARG A 267 1.15 -0.37 -8.88
CA ARG A 267 1.09 1.07 -9.08
C ARG A 267 2.37 1.69 -8.54
N ALA A 268 3.08 2.43 -9.37
CA ALA A 268 4.39 2.93 -9.00
C ALA A 268 4.68 4.31 -9.57
N TYR A 269 5.58 5.04 -8.90
CA TYR A 269 6.18 6.29 -9.34
C TYR A 269 7.66 6.10 -9.60
N HIS A 270 8.17 6.51 -10.73
CA HIS A 270 9.61 6.66 -10.96
C HIS A 270 10.04 7.98 -10.31
N LEU A 271 10.62 7.91 -9.12
CA LEU A 271 10.92 9.08 -8.31
C LEU A 271 11.94 9.99 -9.01
N ARG A 272 11.81 11.29 -8.74
CA ARG A 272 12.72 12.34 -9.21
C ARG A 272 13.05 13.28 -8.07
N ASP A 273 14.30 13.63 -7.93
CA ASP A 273 14.74 14.70 -7.00
C ASP A 273 14.33 16.07 -7.59
N PRO A 274 13.42 16.80 -6.93
CA PRO A 274 12.91 18.07 -7.44
C PRO A 274 13.95 19.19 -7.50
N LYS A 275 15.09 19.04 -6.82
CA LYS A 275 16.16 20.04 -6.81
C LYS A 275 17.16 19.84 -7.94
N THR A 276 17.50 18.59 -8.22
CA THR A 276 18.55 18.23 -9.17
C THR A 276 18.00 17.72 -10.51
N GLY A 277 16.72 17.30 -10.56
CA GLY A 277 16.11 16.62 -11.68
C GLY A 277 16.60 15.17 -11.89
N ARG A 278 17.42 14.64 -10.96
CA ARG A 278 17.94 13.27 -11.04
C ARG A 278 16.82 12.28 -10.79
N ASP A 279 16.69 11.30 -11.68
CA ASP A 279 15.79 10.18 -11.47
C ASP A 279 16.33 9.23 -10.39
N GLY A 280 15.42 8.66 -9.62
CA GLY A 280 15.66 7.75 -8.51
C GLY A 280 15.15 6.34 -8.78
N PRO A 281 14.85 5.57 -7.74
CA PRO A 281 14.20 4.29 -7.86
C PRO A 281 12.70 4.44 -8.16
N TRP A 282 12.06 3.35 -8.53
CA TRP A 282 10.61 3.24 -8.50
C TRP A 282 10.13 3.07 -7.06
N LEU A 283 9.14 3.87 -6.64
CA LEU A 283 8.37 3.64 -5.42
C LEU A 283 7.06 2.97 -5.82
N ALA A 284 6.88 1.72 -5.43
CA ALA A 284 5.73 0.91 -5.81
C ALA A 284 4.86 0.49 -4.64
N GLY A 285 3.55 0.33 -4.90
CA GLY A 285 2.59 -0.43 -4.12
C GLY A 285 1.99 -1.53 -5.00
N MET A 286 2.01 -2.75 -4.49
CA MET A 286 1.59 -3.94 -5.21
C MET A 286 0.51 -4.66 -4.42
N THR A 287 -0.72 -4.74 -4.93
CA THR A 287 -1.78 -5.55 -4.34
C THR A 287 -1.63 -6.98 -4.84
N LEU A 288 -1.25 -7.89 -3.96
CA LEU A 288 -0.74 -9.21 -4.32
C LEU A 288 -1.80 -10.16 -4.91
N ASP A 289 -3.07 -9.94 -4.61
CA ASP A 289 -4.18 -10.65 -5.26
C ASP A 289 -5.08 -9.63 -6.00
N PRO A 290 -5.01 -9.53 -7.34
CA PRO A 290 -5.86 -8.62 -8.11
C PRO A 290 -7.35 -8.89 -7.95
N SER A 291 -7.74 -10.10 -7.56
CA SER A 291 -9.14 -10.48 -7.40
C SER A 291 -9.82 -9.79 -6.20
N VAL A 292 -9.05 -9.30 -5.22
CA VAL A 292 -9.61 -8.56 -4.08
C VAL A 292 -9.84 -7.09 -4.41
N VAL A 293 -9.19 -6.55 -5.45
CA VAL A 293 -9.36 -5.14 -5.84
C VAL A 293 -10.76 -4.94 -6.42
N TYR A 294 -11.56 -4.07 -5.82
CA TYR A 294 -12.90 -3.73 -6.27
C TYR A 294 -12.87 -2.61 -7.30
N GLU A 295 -12.20 -1.52 -6.98
CA GLU A 295 -12.00 -0.36 -7.84
C GLU A 295 -10.70 0.36 -7.48
N ALA A 296 -10.06 1.03 -8.45
CA ALA A 296 -8.93 1.90 -8.19
C ALA A 296 -8.88 3.07 -9.18
N TRP A 297 -8.33 4.18 -8.75
CA TRP A 297 -8.13 5.38 -9.58
C TRP A 297 -7.01 6.26 -9.03
N CYS A 298 -6.57 7.21 -9.85
CA CYS A 298 -5.63 8.24 -9.44
C CYS A 298 -6.37 9.57 -9.24
N HIS A 299 -6.07 10.24 -8.15
CA HIS A 299 -6.68 11.50 -7.78
C HIS A 299 -5.61 12.60 -7.73
N GLN A 300 -5.87 13.74 -8.36
CA GLN A 300 -4.89 14.82 -8.48
C GLN A 300 -5.43 16.14 -7.88
N ARG A 301 -4.70 16.70 -6.90
CA ARG A 301 -5.06 17.96 -6.21
C ARG A 301 -3.85 18.81 -5.81
N GLY A 302 -2.75 18.81 -6.52
CA GLY A 302 -1.46 19.34 -6.04
C GLY A 302 -0.63 18.27 -5.31
N TYR A 303 -1.19 17.08 -5.22
CA TYR A 303 -0.58 15.81 -4.90
C TYR A 303 -1.36 14.72 -5.62
N VAL A 304 -0.73 13.59 -5.87
CA VAL A 304 -1.41 12.42 -6.45
C VAL A 304 -1.74 11.43 -5.33
N CYS A 305 -3.01 10.99 -5.28
CA CYS A 305 -3.43 9.84 -4.49
C CYS A 305 -3.56 8.64 -5.43
N MET A 306 -2.98 7.52 -5.05
CA MET A 306 -3.24 6.22 -5.67
C MET A 306 -4.31 5.49 -4.86
N ILE A 307 -5.58 5.82 -5.12
CA ILE A 307 -6.71 5.27 -4.36
C ILE A 307 -7.04 3.86 -4.83
N GLU A 308 -7.34 2.98 -3.90
CA GLU A 308 -7.79 1.61 -4.12
C GLU A 308 -8.88 1.24 -3.13
N GLU A 309 -9.83 0.46 -3.59
CA GLU A 309 -10.85 -0.18 -2.77
C GLU A 309 -10.72 -1.69 -2.93
N PHE A 310 -10.54 -2.41 -1.83
CA PHE A 310 -10.50 -3.87 -1.84
C PHE A 310 -11.64 -4.48 -1.03
N GLY A 311 -12.05 -5.70 -1.36
CA GLY A 311 -13.26 -6.34 -0.88
C GLY A 311 -14.34 -6.32 -1.97
N GLY A 312 -15.47 -5.63 -1.73
CA GLY A 312 -16.55 -5.48 -2.71
C GLY A 312 -17.25 -6.79 -3.05
N ARG A 313 -17.38 -7.68 -2.07
CA ARG A 313 -18.13 -8.93 -2.11
C ARG A 313 -19.18 -8.94 -1.00
N PRO A 314 -20.24 -9.75 -1.12
CA PRO A 314 -21.19 -9.96 -0.03
C PRO A 314 -20.47 -10.43 1.24
N ILE A 315 -20.85 -9.87 2.38
CA ILE A 315 -20.27 -10.20 3.68
C ILE A 315 -21.35 -10.16 4.77
N ARG A 316 -21.17 -10.98 5.79
CA ARG A 316 -22.07 -11.10 6.95
C ARG A 316 -21.35 -10.69 8.24
N PRO A 317 -22.09 -10.35 9.30
CA PRO A 317 -21.51 -10.08 10.62
C PRO A 317 -20.66 -11.26 11.10
N GLY A 318 -19.45 -10.95 11.60
CA GLY A 318 -18.47 -11.93 12.05
C GLY A 318 -17.51 -12.44 10.98
N GLU A 319 -17.77 -12.15 9.72
CA GLU A 319 -16.85 -12.46 8.63
C GLU A 319 -15.77 -11.37 8.48
N SER A 320 -14.74 -11.66 7.69
CA SER A 320 -13.64 -10.73 7.43
C SER A 320 -13.17 -10.79 5.99
N PHE A 321 -12.58 -9.70 5.53
CA PHE A 321 -11.86 -9.61 4.27
C PHE A 321 -10.54 -8.87 4.45
N SER A 322 -9.59 -9.13 3.58
CA SER A 322 -8.24 -8.55 3.66
C SER A 322 -7.62 -8.36 2.28
N ALA A 323 -6.56 -7.56 2.26
CA ALA A 323 -5.61 -7.48 1.17
C ALA A 323 -4.18 -7.50 1.73
N ALA A 324 -3.24 -7.98 0.92
CA ALA A 324 -1.82 -7.94 1.24
C ALA A 324 -1.06 -7.20 0.14
N PHE A 325 -0.02 -6.48 0.56
CA PHE A 325 0.71 -5.56 -0.29
C PHE A 325 2.21 -5.71 -0.11
N VAL A 326 2.95 -5.34 -1.17
CA VAL A 326 4.39 -5.03 -1.10
C VAL A 326 4.56 -3.56 -1.43
N VAL A 327 5.25 -2.81 -0.57
CA VAL A 327 5.45 -1.36 -0.74
C VAL A 327 6.92 -1.02 -0.54
N GLY A 328 7.53 -0.33 -1.49
CA GLY A 328 8.92 0.09 -1.36
C GLY A 328 9.61 0.44 -2.68
N PHE A 329 10.94 0.36 -2.66
CA PHE A 329 11.80 0.83 -3.74
C PHE A 329 12.33 -0.32 -4.60
N PHE A 330 12.36 -0.07 -5.92
CA PHE A 330 12.79 -1.04 -6.94
C PHE A 330 13.64 -0.32 -7.98
N ASP A 331 14.61 -1.03 -8.56
CA ASP A 331 15.47 -0.47 -9.60
C ASP A 331 14.80 -0.50 -10.99
N SER A 332 13.84 -1.41 -11.21
CA SER A 332 13.16 -1.54 -12.50
C SER A 332 11.77 -2.17 -12.40
N ILE A 333 11.00 -2.06 -13.49
CA ILE A 333 9.69 -2.73 -13.62
C ILE A 333 9.86 -4.26 -13.60
N GLU A 334 10.94 -4.78 -14.17
CA GLU A 334 11.25 -6.21 -14.17
C GLU A 334 11.48 -6.73 -12.76
N GLU A 335 12.15 -5.95 -11.90
CA GLU A 335 12.33 -6.29 -10.49
C GLU A 335 10.99 -6.28 -9.76
N MET A 336 10.15 -5.26 -9.99
CA MET A 336 8.78 -5.22 -9.45
C MET A 336 7.97 -6.45 -9.85
N ASN A 337 7.98 -6.81 -11.14
CA ASN A 337 7.27 -7.98 -11.65
C ASN A 337 7.77 -9.27 -11.00
N LYS A 338 9.08 -9.44 -10.86
CA LYS A 338 9.69 -10.62 -10.21
C LYS A 338 9.27 -10.75 -8.75
N VAL A 339 9.27 -9.64 -8.00
CA VAL A 339 8.83 -9.65 -6.60
C VAL A 339 7.33 -9.92 -6.51
N TYR A 340 6.53 -9.30 -7.36
CA TYR A 340 5.10 -9.55 -7.44
C TYR A 340 4.79 -11.03 -7.67
N ASP A 341 5.39 -11.62 -8.70
CA ASP A 341 5.15 -13.03 -9.08
C ASP A 341 5.52 -14.03 -7.97
N ALA A 342 6.54 -13.70 -7.17
CA ALA A 342 6.92 -14.53 -6.03
C ALA A 342 5.86 -14.55 -4.91
N PHE A 343 5.01 -13.53 -4.81
CA PHE A 343 4.01 -13.37 -3.77
C PHE A 343 2.56 -13.38 -4.28
N ALA A 344 2.33 -13.53 -5.57
CA ALA A 344 1.02 -13.42 -6.20
C ALA A 344 -0.05 -14.33 -5.58
N GLY A 345 -1.29 -13.85 -5.54
CA GLY A 345 -2.45 -14.58 -5.03
C GLY A 345 -2.52 -14.67 -3.50
N ARG A 346 -1.83 -13.77 -2.79
CA ARG A 346 -1.88 -13.65 -1.33
C ARG A 346 -2.70 -12.43 -0.94
N ASP A 347 -3.54 -12.57 0.08
CA ASP A 347 -4.45 -11.53 0.56
C ASP A 347 -4.37 -11.28 2.07
N GLY A 348 -3.43 -11.93 2.76
CA GLY A 348 -3.21 -11.77 4.18
C GLY A 348 -1.75 -11.97 4.59
N LEU A 349 -1.44 -11.59 5.84
CA LEU A 349 -0.10 -11.66 6.42
C LEU A 349 -0.19 -12.13 7.87
N ALA A 350 0.47 -13.24 8.17
CA ALA A 350 0.64 -13.74 9.54
C ALA A 350 2.07 -13.51 10.00
N VAL A 351 2.25 -13.10 11.26
CA VAL A 351 3.56 -12.85 11.87
C VAL A 351 3.54 -13.17 13.36
N ASP A 352 4.60 -13.82 13.81
CA ASP A 352 4.97 -14.07 15.22
C ASP A 352 6.49 -13.92 15.39
N ALA A 353 7.05 -14.30 16.53
CA ALA A 353 8.48 -14.18 16.78
C ALA A 353 9.33 -15.17 15.97
N GLU A 354 8.74 -16.29 15.55
CA GLU A 354 9.40 -17.33 14.77
C GLU A 354 9.47 -17.00 13.28
N GLY A 355 8.56 -16.11 12.78
CA GLY A 355 8.59 -15.74 11.38
C GLY A 355 7.37 -14.98 10.90
N TRP A 356 7.36 -14.75 9.59
CA TRP A 356 6.22 -14.17 8.88
C TRP A 356 5.91 -14.97 7.63
N LYS A 357 4.65 -14.97 7.24
CA LYS A 357 4.22 -15.58 5.98
C LYS A 357 3.02 -14.86 5.39
N LEU A 358 3.03 -14.73 4.10
CA LEU A 358 1.84 -14.34 3.34
C LEU A 358 0.85 -15.50 3.30
N THR A 359 -0.41 -15.20 3.54
CA THR A 359 -1.50 -16.18 3.58
C THR A 359 -2.48 -15.95 2.45
N ARG A 360 -3.29 -16.95 2.17
CA ARG A 360 -4.46 -16.85 1.30
C ARG A 360 -5.69 -17.19 2.12
N SER A 361 -6.68 -16.32 2.11
CA SER A 361 -7.97 -16.58 2.74
C SER A 361 -8.63 -17.77 2.05
N SER A 362 -9.23 -18.66 2.82
CA SER A 362 -10.13 -19.68 2.28
C SER A 362 -11.35 -18.96 1.71
N GLN A 363 -11.55 -18.99 0.42
CA GLN A 363 -12.75 -18.47 -0.25
C GLN A 363 -13.95 -19.33 0.06
#